data_085f76341607e23010a8bf98e3cb28f8
#
_entry.id   085f76341607e23010a8bf98e3cb28f8
#
_cell.length_a   1.000
_cell.length_b   1.000
_cell.length_c   1.000
_cell.angle_alpha   90.00
_cell.angle_beta   90.00
_cell.angle_gamma   90.00
#
_symmetry.space_group_name_H-M   'P 1'
#
loop_
_entity.id
_entity.type
_entity.pdbx_description
1 polymer ?
#
loop_
_entity_poly.entity_id
_entity_poly.type
_entity_poly.pdbx_seq_one_letter_code
_entity_poly.pdbx_strand_id
1 'polypeptide(L)'
;MLTVFLKHDQSRPLSELKAQLAKQAFHKVFPPAGVEVVSWNVTMGIGQIVVLRLPASRLVEVNLAIERTAWGAYTTEFYPTYDFRPIAQAEQIQAQQADSAQ
;
A
#
# COMPACT_ATOMS: atom_id res chain seq x y z
N MET A 1 0.49 -8.27 -6.05
CA MET A 1 0.88 -7.22 -5.07
C MET A 1 -0.34 -6.65 -4.39
N LEU A 2 -0.14 -6.05 -3.24
CA LEU A 2 -1.21 -5.39 -2.48
C LEU A 2 -0.81 -3.94 -2.26
N THR A 3 -1.68 -3.01 -2.63
CA THR A 3 -1.50 -1.58 -2.34
C THR A 3 -2.39 -1.21 -1.17
N VAL A 4 -1.78 -0.65 -0.14
CA VAL A 4 -2.45 -0.24 1.09
C VAL A 4 -2.37 1.28 1.22
N PHE A 5 -3.53 1.91 1.37
CA PHE A 5 -3.61 3.35 1.65
C PHE A 5 -3.85 3.54 3.14
N LEU A 6 -2.93 4.24 3.79
CA LEU A 6 -3.03 4.62 5.20
C LEU A 6 -3.35 6.10 5.26
N LYS A 7 -4.63 6.46 5.36
CA LYS A 7 -5.06 7.85 5.39
C LYS A 7 -5.08 8.36 6.81
N HIS A 8 -4.43 9.52 7.04
CA HIS A 8 -4.40 10.13 8.36
C HIS A 8 -5.80 10.62 8.77
N ASP A 9 -6.13 10.46 10.05
CA ASP A 9 -7.27 11.13 10.64
C ASP A 9 -6.88 12.60 10.87
N GLN A 10 -7.34 13.48 9.98
CA GLN A 10 -6.99 14.90 10.01
C GLN A 10 -7.66 15.67 11.14
N SER A 11 -8.61 15.06 11.84
CA SER A 11 -9.24 15.68 13.02
C SER A 11 -8.35 15.63 14.25
N ARG A 12 -7.22 14.90 14.20
CA ARG A 12 -6.31 14.67 15.34
C ARG A 12 -4.90 15.14 15.02
N PRO A 13 -4.16 15.71 16.01
CA PRO A 13 -2.76 16.07 15.80
C PRO A 13 -1.89 14.86 15.46
N LEU A 14 -0.84 15.08 14.65
CA LEU A 14 0.09 14.01 14.26
C LEU A 14 0.76 13.35 15.46
N SER A 15 1.11 14.13 16.49
CA SER A 15 1.72 13.59 17.71
C SER A 15 0.81 12.60 18.41
N GLU A 16 -0.49 12.84 18.42
CA GLU A 16 -1.48 11.96 19.00
C GLU A 16 -1.61 10.67 18.20
N LEU A 17 -1.61 10.76 16.86
CA LEU A 17 -1.64 9.59 15.98
C LEU A 17 -0.40 8.73 16.17
N LYS A 18 0.78 9.33 16.26
CA LYS A 18 2.03 8.60 16.49
C LYS A 18 2.02 7.88 17.84
N ALA A 19 1.52 8.53 18.88
CA ALA A 19 1.40 7.91 20.20
C ALA A 19 0.45 6.72 20.17
N GLN A 20 -0.67 6.83 19.47
CA GLN A 20 -1.62 5.73 19.33
C GLN A 20 -1.01 4.56 18.57
N LEU A 21 -0.29 4.81 17.46
CA LEU A 21 0.38 3.76 16.72
C LEU A 21 1.43 3.03 17.55
N ALA A 22 2.20 3.76 18.34
CA ALA A 22 3.20 3.17 19.24
C ALA A 22 2.54 2.29 20.29
N LYS A 23 1.43 2.74 20.87
CA LYS A 23 0.67 1.97 21.86
C LYS A 23 0.11 0.69 21.26
N GLN A 24 -0.32 0.72 20.00
CA GLN A 24 -0.87 -0.43 19.28
C GLN A 24 0.23 -1.30 18.66
N ALA A 25 1.49 -0.93 18.79
CA ALA A 25 2.65 -1.65 18.26
C ALA A 25 2.63 -1.81 16.73
N PHE A 26 2.13 -0.79 16.01
CA PHE A 26 1.99 -0.82 14.55
C PHE A 26 3.30 -1.18 13.85
N HIS A 27 4.40 -0.48 14.15
CA HIS A 27 5.68 -0.71 13.48
C HIS A 27 6.37 -2.01 13.88
N LYS A 28 5.92 -2.69 14.93
CA LYS A 28 6.42 -4.02 15.29
C LYS A 28 5.72 -5.13 14.54
N VAL A 29 4.47 -4.93 14.17
CA VAL A 29 3.59 -5.97 13.60
C VAL A 29 3.43 -5.79 12.09
N PHE A 30 3.42 -4.56 11.60
CA PHE A 30 3.24 -4.27 10.18
C PHE A 30 4.54 -3.76 9.56
N PRO A 31 4.99 -4.30 8.41
CA PRO A 31 4.41 -5.45 7.71
C PRO A 31 4.73 -6.77 8.42
N PRO A 32 3.88 -7.81 8.27
CA PRO A 32 4.18 -9.12 8.84
C PRO A 32 5.48 -9.69 8.29
N ALA A 33 6.14 -10.52 9.10
CA ALA A 33 7.41 -11.15 8.71
C ALA A 33 7.26 -11.93 7.40
N GLY A 34 8.25 -11.80 6.49
CA GLY A 34 8.26 -12.48 5.21
C GLY A 34 7.46 -11.80 4.10
N VAL A 35 6.77 -10.70 4.39
CA VAL A 35 6.11 -9.87 3.38
C VAL A 35 7.10 -8.82 2.87
N GLU A 36 7.32 -8.78 1.55
CA GLU A 36 8.23 -7.82 0.94
C GLU A 36 7.57 -6.45 0.80
N VAL A 37 8.25 -5.42 1.28
CA VAL A 37 7.84 -4.03 1.03
C VAL A 37 8.45 -3.58 -0.29
N VAL A 38 7.61 -3.40 -1.31
CA VAL A 38 8.05 -2.90 -2.62
C VAL A 38 8.28 -1.38 -2.55
N SER A 39 7.37 -0.66 -1.92
CA SER A 39 7.50 0.77 -1.70
C SER A 39 6.68 1.21 -0.50
N TRP A 40 7.10 2.30 0.12
CA TRP A 40 6.38 2.91 1.23
C TRP A 40 6.61 4.41 1.15
N ASN A 41 5.63 5.13 0.65
CA ASN A 41 5.76 6.56 0.36
C ASN A 41 4.75 7.37 1.17
N VAL A 42 5.17 8.57 1.55
CA VAL A 42 4.26 9.55 2.16
C VAL A 42 3.63 10.36 1.03
N THR A 43 2.31 10.44 1.04
CA THR A 43 1.55 11.36 0.18
C THR A 43 1.19 12.55 1.03
N MET A 44 1.82 13.70 0.75
CA MET A 44 1.65 14.89 1.56
C MET A 44 0.18 15.31 1.65
N GLY A 45 -0.27 15.55 2.89
CA GLY A 45 -1.65 15.97 3.16
C GLY A 45 -2.68 14.85 3.21
N ILE A 46 -2.34 13.63 2.80
CA ILE A 46 -3.27 12.50 2.75
C ILE A 46 -2.88 11.40 3.72
N GLY A 47 -1.65 10.92 3.63
CA GLY A 47 -1.19 9.79 4.43
C GLY A 47 -0.05 9.04 3.77
N GLN A 48 -0.12 7.71 3.78
CA GLN A 48 0.95 6.88 3.25
C GLN A 48 0.39 5.84 2.28
N ILE A 49 1.19 5.50 1.28
CA ILE A 49 0.88 4.44 0.32
C ILE A 49 1.97 3.38 0.45
N VAL A 50 1.57 2.16 0.82
CA VAL A 50 2.46 1.02 0.98
C VAL A 50 2.14 -0.01 -0.08
N VAL A 51 3.14 -0.45 -0.83
CA VAL A 51 2.99 -1.53 -1.81
C VAL A 51 3.74 -2.74 -1.30
N LEU A 52 3.04 -3.85 -1.17
CA LEU A 52 3.57 -5.11 -0.64
C LEU A 52 3.51 -6.20 -1.70
N ARG A 53 4.51 -7.07 -1.69
CA ARG A 53 4.51 -8.30 -2.51
C ARG A 53 4.33 -9.49 -1.58
N LEU A 54 3.27 -10.26 -1.82
CA LEU A 54 2.93 -11.41 -0.98
C LEU A 54 2.04 -12.39 -1.76
N PRO A 55 2.04 -13.67 -1.36
CA PRO A 55 1.06 -14.62 -1.89
C PRO A 55 -0.36 -14.23 -1.46
N ALA A 56 -1.35 -14.53 -2.30
CA ALA A 56 -2.75 -14.25 -1.97
C ALA A 56 -3.20 -14.94 -0.67
N SER A 57 -2.61 -16.08 -0.32
CA SER A 57 -2.90 -16.80 0.93
C SER A 57 -2.56 -15.99 2.20
N ARG A 58 -1.76 -14.93 2.08
CA ARG A 58 -1.36 -14.10 3.23
C ARG A 58 -2.12 -12.76 3.32
N LEU A 59 -3.09 -12.51 2.45
CA LEU A 59 -3.85 -11.26 2.46
C LEU A 59 -4.58 -11.03 3.78
N VAL A 60 -5.18 -12.07 4.35
CA VAL A 60 -5.90 -11.98 5.63
C VAL A 60 -4.95 -11.57 6.75
N GLU A 61 -3.75 -12.14 6.78
CA GLU A 61 -2.73 -11.82 7.80
C GLU A 61 -2.35 -10.34 7.77
N VAL A 62 -2.14 -9.78 6.58
CA VAL A 62 -1.80 -8.36 6.42
C VAL A 62 -2.96 -7.48 6.87
N ASN A 63 -4.18 -7.80 6.46
CA ASN A 63 -5.36 -7.05 6.83
C ASN A 63 -5.55 -7.04 8.35
N LEU A 64 -5.42 -8.20 9.01
CA LEU A 64 -5.55 -8.29 10.46
C LEU A 64 -4.46 -7.51 11.18
N ALA A 65 -3.23 -7.54 10.69
CA ALA A 65 -2.13 -6.77 11.29
C ALA A 65 -2.46 -5.27 11.30
N ILE A 66 -3.00 -4.74 10.22
CA ILE A 66 -3.38 -3.33 10.14
C ILE A 66 -4.60 -3.03 11.01
N GLU A 67 -5.63 -3.86 10.97
CA GLU A 67 -6.82 -3.65 11.79
C GLU A 67 -6.50 -3.62 13.27
N ARG A 68 -5.57 -4.45 13.73
CA ARG A 68 -5.19 -4.51 15.15
C ARG A 68 -4.29 -3.36 15.58
N THR A 69 -3.49 -2.81 14.68
CA THR A 69 -2.40 -1.89 15.06
C THR A 69 -2.55 -0.47 14.52
N ALA A 70 -3.37 -0.26 13.49
CA ALA A 70 -3.58 1.06 12.89
C ALA A 70 -5.01 1.59 13.08
N TRP A 71 -5.88 0.82 13.72
CA TRP A 71 -7.28 1.21 13.92
C TRP A 71 -7.38 2.52 14.70
N GLY A 72 -8.15 3.44 14.19
CA GLY A 72 -8.35 4.77 14.80
C GLY A 72 -7.25 5.79 14.54
N ALA A 73 -6.06 5.35 14.13
CA ALA A 73 -4.98 6.25 13.70
C ALA A 73 -5.03 6.51 12.19
N TYR A 74 -5.35 5.46 11.41
CA TYR A 74 -5.48 5.56 9.97
C TYR A 74 -6.84 5.03 9.50
N THR A 75 -7.38 5.66 8.46
CA THR A 75 -8.41 5.04 7.62
C THR A 75 -7.67 4.24 6.57
N THR A 76 -7.96 2.95 6.45
CA THR A 76 -7.21 2.04 5.59
C THR A 76 -8.04 1.59 4.40
N GLU A 77 -7.39 1.48 3.23
CA GLU A 77 -7.98 0.93 2.01
C GLU A 77 -6.98 -0.07 1.42
N PHE A 78 -7.49 -1.19 0.92
CA PHE A 78 -6.68 -2.28 0.39
C PHE A 78 -7.08 -2.58 -1.04
N TYR A 79 -6.12 -2.62 -1.95
CA TYR A 79 -6.36 -2.90 -3.35
C TYR A 79 -5.34 -3.92 -3.86
N PRO A 80 -5.78 -5.14 -4.26
CA PRO A 80 -4.90 -6.04 -4.99
C PRO A 80 -4.47 -5.38 -6.31
N THR A 81 -3.19 -5.46 -6.61
CA THR A 81 -2.62 -4.84 -7.80
C THR A 81 -1.67 -5.80 -8.50
N TYR A 82 -1.41 -5.56 -9.78
CA TYR A 82 -0.39 -6.27 -10.53
C TYR A 82 0.41 -5.29 -11.38
N ASP A 83 1.63 -5.70 -11.75
CA ASP A 83 2.50 -4.86 -12.53
C ASP A 83 2.04 -4.84 -13.99
N PHE A 84 1.59 -3.69 -14.46
CA PHE A 84 1.09 -3.49 -15.82
C PHE A 84 2.20 -3.09 -16.81
N ARG A 85 3.41 -2.78 -16.33
CA ARG A 85 4.49 -2.28 -17.20
C ARG A 85 4.79 -3.19 -18.39
N PRO A 86 4.90 -4.53 -18.22
CA PRO A 86 5.15 -5.38 -19.38
C PRO A 86 4.05 -5.33 -20.42
N ILE A 87 2.79 -5.23 -19.99
CA ILE A 87 1.64 -5.14 -20.86
C ILE A 87 1.62 -3.78 -21.57
N ALA A 88 1.84 -2.70 -20.79
CA ALA A 88 1.89 -1.35 -21.34
C ALA A 88 2.98 -1.19 -22.40
N GLN A 89 4.16 -1.76 -22.16
CA GLN A 89 5.27 -1.74 -23.12
C GLN A 89 4.91 -2.49 -24.40
N ALA A 90 4.27 -3.64 -24.28
CA ALA A 90 3.84 -4.41 -25.44
C ALA A 90 2.80 -3.65 -26.26
N GLU A 91 1.86 -3.01 -25.60
CA GLU A 91 0.84 -2.19 -26.29
C GLU A 91 1.46 -0.98 -26.95
N GLN A 92 2.43 -0.32 -26.34
CA GLN A 92 3.15 0.80 -26.93
C GLN A 92 3.90 0.36 -28.20
N ILE A 93 4.56 -0.78 -28.17
CA ILE A 93 5.26 -1.32 -29.35
C ILE A 93 4.26 -1.59 -30.48
N GLN A 94 3.12 -2.20 -30.19
CA GLN A 94 2.09 -2.46 -31.18
C GLN A 94 1.55 -1.16 -31.79
N ALA A 95 1.30 -0.13 -30.98
CA ALA A 95 0.83 1.15 -31.45
C ALA A 95 1.84 1.82 -32.38
N GLN A 96 3.14 1.77 -32.02
CA GLN A 96 4.20 2.31 -32.87
C GLN A 96 4.32 1.55 -34.19
N GLN A 97 4.19 0.23 -34.18
CA GLN A 97 4.23 -0.59 -35.39
C GLN A 97 3.03 -0.30 -36.30
N ALA A 98 1.84 -0.10 -35.74
CA ALA A 98 0.64 0.26 -36.50
C ALA A 98 0.83 1.62 -37.20
N ASP A 99 1.40 2.60 -36.48
CA ASP A 99 1.70 3.91 -37.06
C ASP A 99 2.73 3.81 -38.18
N SER A 100 3.76 2.96 -37.99
CA SER A 100 4.80 2.77 -38.99
C SER A 100 4.30 2.07 -40.25
N ALA A 101 3.23 1.28 -40.15
CA ALA A 101 2.63 0.58 -41.30
C ALA A 101 1.78 1.49 -42.19
N GLN A 102 1.49 2.69 -41.73
CA GLN A 102 0.76 3.69 -42.49
C GLN A 102 1.73 4.58 -43.26
#